data_df0d8b11af288b1dc87bcd6c916946b6
#
_entry.id   df0d8b11af288b1dc87bcd6c916946b6
#
_cell.length_a   1.000
_cell.length_b   1.000
_cell.length_c   1.000
_cell.angle_alpha   90.00
_cell.angle_beta   90.00
_cell.angle_gamma   90.00
#
_symmetry.space_group_name_H-M   'P 1'
#
loop_
_entity.id
_entity.type
_entity.pdbx_description
1 polymer ?
#
loop_
_entity_poly.entity_id
_entity_poly.type
_entity_poly.pdbx_seq_one_letter_code
_entity_poly.pdbx_strand_id
1 'polypeptide(L)'
;MQAWYRGQECGNAIAGVLFGDVTPCGKLPQTFPVRVEDNPAYLNFPGENGKVYYGEGLFVGYRYYDKKRIAPLFPFGFGLSYTTFSYSPLRLSAQKINPDDTLQVSVAITNTGPRAGKNVV
;
A
#
# COMPACT_ATOMS: atom_id res chain seq x y z
N MET A 1 -11.24 -6.41 -7.40
CA MET A 1 -9.90 -6.09 -7.93
C MET A 1 -9.85 -4.63 -8.29
N GLN A 2 -8.86 -3.88 -7.78
CA GLN A 2 -8.59 -2.50 -8.17
C GLN A 2 -7.58 -2.51 -9.31
N ALA A 3 -7.95 -1.99 -10.44
CA ALA A 3 -7.14 -2.08 -11.65
C ALA A 3 -6.83 -0.72 -12.30
N TRP A 4 -7.06 0.38 -11.61
CA TRP A 4 -6.73 1.76 -12.00
C TRP A 4 -7.01 2.10 -13.47
N TYR A 5 -6.28 3.07 -14.02
CA TYR A 5 -6.32 3.42 -15.43
C TYR A 5 -5.39 2.51 -16.23
N ARG A 6 -5.94 1.71 -17.10
CA ARG A 6 -5.23 0.66 -17.84
C ARG A 6 -5.04 1.06 -19.28
N GLY A 7 -3.93 0.60 -19.86
CA GLY A 7 -3.64 0.77 -21.26
C GLY A 7 -4.33 -0.26 -22.16
N GLN A 8 -3.79 -0.45 -23.35
CA GLN A 8 -4.33 -1.30 -24.41
C GLN A 8 -4.57 -2.76 -23.98
N GLU A 9 -3.66 -3.34 -23.20
CA GLU A 9 -3.71 -4.74 -22.72
C GLU A 9 -4.61 -4.96 -21.49
N CYS A 10 -5.50 -4.04 -21.21
CA CYS A 10 -6.42 -4.07 -20.07
C CYS A 10 -7.18 -5.39 -19.93
N GLY A 11 -7.78 -5.88 -21.01
CA GLY A 11 -8.58 -7.11 -20.99
C GLY A 11 -7.73 -8.33 -20.66
N ASN A 12 -6.61 -8.50 -21.34
CA ASN A 12 -5.69 -9.62 -21.14
C ASN A 12 -5.11 -9.62 -19.72
N ALA A 13 -4.71 -8.46 -19.21
CA ALA A 13 -4.16 -8.33 -17.86
C ALA A 13 -5.18 -8.70 -16.78
N ILE A 14 -6.44 -8.28 -16.92
CA ILE A 14 -7.51 -8.64 -15.99
C ILE A 14 -7.82 -10.14 -16.07
N ALA A 15 -7.99 -10.67 -17.28
CA ALA A 15 -8.30 -12.08 -17.50
C ALA A 15 -7.20 -12.97 -16.91
N GLY A 16 -5.92 -12.66 -17.19
CA GLY A 16 -4.79 -13.41 -16.67
C GLY A 16 -4.75 -13.47 -15.13
N VAL A 17 -5.13 -12.39 -14.45
CA VAL A 17 -5.25 -12.39 -12.99
C VAL A 17 -6.49 -13.18 -12.55
N LEU A 18 -7.66 -12.93 -13.14
CA LEU A 18 -8.91 -13.56 -12.69
C LEU A 18 -8.94 -15.07 -12.89
N PHE A 19 -8.38 -15.57 -14.01
CA PHE A 19 -8.32 -16.99 -14.30
C PHE A 19 -7.07 -17.69 -13.73
N GLY A 20 -6.18 -16.92 -13.09
CA GLY A 20 -5.06 -17.48 -12.35
C GLY A 20 -3.81 -17.78 -13.18
N ASP A 21 -3.73 -17.29 -14.41
CA ASP A 21 -2.51 -17.37 -15.24
C ASP A 21 -1.38 -16.53 -14.66
N VAL A 22 -1.74 -15.43 -14.00
CA VAL A 22 -0.81 -14.50 -13.34
C VAL A 22 -1.15 -14.39 -11.87
N THR A 23 -0.16 -14.60 -11.00
CA THR A 23 -0.29 -14.39 -9.56
C THR A 23 -0.26 -12.89 -9.25
N PRO A 24 -1.34 -12.32 -8.64
CA PRO A 24 -1.35 -10.91 -8.29
C PRO A 24 -0.30 -10.60 -7.21
N CYS A 25 0.39 -9.49 -7.37
CA CYS A 25 1.42 -9.01 -6.43
C CYS A 25 1.27 -7.53 -6.05
N GLY A 26 0.32 -6.84 -6.68
CA GLY A 26 0.10 -5.41 -6.44
C GLY A 26 -0.42 -5.12 -5.04
N LYS A 27 0.03 -4.02 -4.46
CA LYS A 27 -0.43 -3.49 -3.18
C LYS A 27 -1.03 -2.11 -3.39
N LEU A 28 -2.05 -1.79 -2.59
CA LEU A 28 -2.69 -0.48 -2.66
C LEU A 28 -1.73 0.63 -2.23
N PRO A 29 -1.51 1.65 -3.06
CA PRO A 29 -0.65 2.79 -2.73
C PRO A 29 -1.36 3.86 -1.89
N GLN A 30 -2.59 3.61 -1.48
CA GLN A 30 -3.40 4.51 -0.66
C GLN A 30 -4.37 3.73 0.21
N THR A 31 -4.87 4.38 1.26
CA THR A 31 -5.92 3.86 2.12
C THR A 31 -7.28 4.12 1.51
N PHE A 32 -8.14 3.11 1.47
CA PHE A 32 -9.54 3.24 1.07
C PHE A 32 -10.41 3.33 2.32
N PRO A 33 -11.11 4.44 2.56
CA PRO A 33 -12.04 4.57 3.68
C PRO A 33 -13.31 3.73 3.47
N VAL A 34 -14.05 3.49 4.55
CA VAL A 34 -15.39 2.88 4.50
C VAL A 34 -16.39 3.87 3.90
N ARG A 35 -16.24 5.14 4.24
CA ARG A 35 -17.11 6.24 3.78
C ARG A 35 -16.27 7.39 3.27
N VAL A 36 -16.80 8.16 2.35
CA VAL A 36 -16.10 9.34 1.80
C VAL A 36 -15.84 10.39 2.88
N GLU A 37 -16.72 10.49 3.89
CA GLU A 37 -16.62 11.42 5.03
C GLU A 37 -15.42 11.11 5.92
N ASP A 38 -14.93 9.87 5.89
CA ASP A 38 -13.74 9.46 6.64
C ASP A 38 -12.43 9.92 5.96
N ASN A 39 -12.51 10.54 4.78
CA ASN A 39 -11.33 11.10 4.11
C ASN A 39 -10.88 12.38 4.82
N PRO A 40 -9.58 12.54 5.15
CA PRO A 40 -9.09 13.73 5.84
C PRO A 40 -9.31 15.05 5.08
N ALA A 41 -9.40 15.01 3.76
CA ALA A 41 -9.66 16.17 2.93
C ALA A 41 -11.16 16.48 2.72
N TYR A 42 -12.07 15.67 3.26
CA TYR A 42 -13.51 15.75 2.96
C TYR A 42 -14.10 17.14 3.20
N LEU A 43 -13.74 17.80 4.29
CA LEU A 43 -14.24 19.14 4.61
C LEU A 43 -13.55 20.26 3.82
N ASN A 44 -12.40 19.99 3.23
CA ASN A 44 -11.59 21.01 2.55
C ASN A 44 -11.66 20.89 1.02
N PHE A 45 -12.20 19.83 0.47
CA PHE A 45 -12.32 19.60 -0.96
C PHE A 45 -13.80 19.77 -1.42
N PRO A 46 -14.08 20.46 -2.51
CA PRO A 46 -13.16 21.07 -3.49
C PRO A 46 -12.62 22.46 -3.10
N GLY A 47 -12.90 22.95 -1.91
CA GLY A 47 -12.51 24.26 -1.43
C GLY A 47 -13.61 25.32 -1.56
N GLU A 48 -13.33 26.50 -1.07
CA GLU A 48 -14.23 27.67 -1.08
C GLU A 48 -13.52 28.90 -1.63
N ASN A 49 -14.25 29.75 -2.35
CA ASN A 49 -13.73 31.01 -2.91
C ASN A 49 -12.45 30.84 -3.74
N GLY A 50 -12.34 29.75 -4.52
CA GLY A 50 -11.17 29.45 -5.34
C GLY A 50 -9.93 29.01 -4.56
N LYS A 51 -10.07 28.65 -3.28
CA LYS A 51 -8.98 28.21 -2.41
C LYS A 51 -9.26 26.81 -1.85
N VAL A 52 -8.22 25.97 -1.80
CA VAL A 52 -8.24 24.66 -1.15
C VAL A 52 -7.19 24.66 -0.04
N TYR A 53 -7.60 24.32 1.17
CA TYR A 53 -6.71 24.26 2.32
C TYR A 53 -6.29 22.81 2.58
N TYR A 54 -4.98 22.56 2.60
CA TYR A 54 -4.39 21.26 2.99
C TYR A 54 -4.20 21.24 4.51
N GLY A 55 -5.32 21.19 5.24
CA GLY A 55 -5.35 21.29 6.70
C GLY A 55 -4.86 20.03 7.43
N GLU A 56 -4.65 18.91 6.73
CA GLU A 56 -4.20 17.65 7.31
C GLU A 56 -2.76 17.70 7.84
N GLY A 57 -1.93 18.57 7.29
CA GLY A 57 -0.50 18.68 7.64
C GLY A 57 0.24 17.36 7.41
N LEU A 58 0.82 16.80 8.48
CA LEU A 58 1.52 15.50 8.43
C LEU A 58 0.60 14.28 8.37
N PHE A 59 -0.70 14.47 8.65
CA PHE A 59 -1.66 13.37 8.75
C PHE A 59 -2.36 13.10 7.43
N VAL A 60 -1.57 12.89 6.38
CA VAL A 60 -2.04 12.55 5.04
C VAL A 60 -2.11 11.02 4.89
N GLY A 61 -3.14 10.52 4.18
CA GLY A 61 -3.30 9.11 3.87
C GLY A 61 -3.40 8.24 5.13
N TYR A 62 -2.67 7.11 5.18
CA TYR A 62 -2.74 6.16 6.28
C TYR A 62 -2.41 6.76 7.66
N ARG A 63 -1.56 7.79 7.72
CA ARG A 63 -1.21 8.47 8.98
C ARG A 63 -2.42 9.08 9.69
N TYR A 64 -3.40 9.57 8.93
CA TYR A 64 -4.65 10.08 9.47
C TYR A 64 -5.46 8.97 10.14
N TYR A 65 -5.66 7.86 9.43
CA TYR A 65 -6.44 6.73 9.92
C TYR A 65 -5.80 6.12 11.16
N ASP A 66 -4.48 5.95 11.18
CA ASP A 66 -3.72 5.48 12.33
C ASP A 66 -3.88 6.42 13.54
N LYS A 67 -3.67 7.73 13.32
CA LYS A 67 -3.79 8.73 14.38
C LYS A 67 -5.19 8.80 14.97
N LYS A 68 -6.20 8.76 14.13
CA LYS A 68 -7.62 8.80 14.52
C LYS A 68 -8.17 7.44 14.97
N ARG A 69 -7.42 6.35 14.77
CA ARG A 69 -7.87 4.97 15.04
C ARG A 69 -9.15 4.61 14.27
N ILE A 70 -9.26 5.09 13.03
CA ILE A 70 -10.36 4.78 12.12
C ILE A 70 -9.99 3.55 11.32
N ALA A 71 -10.79 2.48 11.40
CA ALA A 71 -10.58 1.29 10.60
C ALA A 71 -10.96 1.57 9.13
N PRO A 72 -10.04 1.46 8.17
CA PRO A 72 -10.36 1.64 6.76
C PRO A 72 -10.97 0.38 6.16
N LEU A 73 -11.63 0.52 5.00
CA LEU A 73 -12.08 -0.62 4.20
C LEU A 73 -10.88 -1.45 3.69
N PHE A 74 -9.88 -0.77 3.13
CA PHE A 74 -8.59 -1.37 2.75
C PHE A 74 -7.45 -0.44 3.17
N PRO A 75 -6.51 -0.89 4.00
CA PRO A 75 -5.38 -0.06 4.42
C PRO A 75 -4.37 0.11 3.28
N PHE A 76 -3.53 1.14 3.39
CA PHE A 76 -2.33 1.28 2.57
C PHE A 76 -1.51 -0.01 2.61
N GLY A 77 -1.01 -0.46 1.46
CA GLY A 77 -0.24 -1.70 1.34
C GLY A 77 -1.08 -2.97 1.29
N PHE A 78 -2.41 -2.89 1.36
CA PHE A 78 -3.27 -4.07 1.22
C PHE A 78 -3.17 -4.68 -0.18
N GLY A 79 -3.12 -6.01 -0.24
CA GLY A 79 -3.18 -6.75 -1.49
C GLY A 79 -3.08 -8.25 -1.24
N LEU A 80 -3.98 -9.00 -1.85
CA LEU A 80 -4.00 -10.46 -1.82
C LEU A 80 -3.14 -11.05 -2.95
N SER A 81 -2.76 -12.31 -2.80
CA SER A 81 -2.00 -13.08 -3.77
C SER A 81 -2.54 -14.50 -3.85
N TYR A 82 -2.13 -15.26 -4.88
CA TYR A 82 -2.41 -16.70 -4.99
C TYR A 82 -1.30 -17.56 -4.39
N THR A 83 -0.34 -16.92 -3.71
CA THR A 83 0.70 -17.59 -2.92
C THR A 83 0.90 -16.83 -1.60
N THR A 84 1.65 -17.42 -0.70
CA THR A 84 1.95 -16.85 0.62
C THR A 84 3.45 -16.68 0.79
N PHE A 85 3.83 -15.69 1.61
CA PHE A 85 5.21 -15.38 1.91
C PHE A 85 5.42 -15.32 3.42
N SER A 86 6.53 -15.84 3.89
CA SER A 86 7.03 -15.63 5.25
C SER A 86 8.24 -14.70 5.24
N TYR A 87 8.37 -13.93 6.29
CA TYR A 87 9.46 -12.99 6.49
C TYR A 87 10.26 -13.40 7.71
N SER A 88 11.59 -13.46 7.60
CA SER A 88 12.46 -13.62 8.75
C SER A 88 12.44 -12.35 9.62
N PRO A 89 12.88 -12.43 10.89
CA PRO A 89 13.14 -11.23 11.67
C PRO A 89 14.10 -10.28 10.94
N LEU A 90 13.76 -9.00 10.94
CA LEU A 90 14.59 -7.94 10.37
C LEU A 90 15.93 -7.87 11.12
N ARG A 91 17.03 -7.73 10.37
CA ARG A 91 18.37 -7.59 10.92
C ARG A 91 18.96 -6.25 10.49
N LEU A 92 19.60 -5.58 11.43
CA LEU A 92 20.33 -4.34 11.19
C LEU A 92 21.83 -4.62 11.33
N SER A 93 22.67 -4.02 10.50
CA SER A 93 24.15 -4.14 10.59
C SER A 93 24.70 -3.48 11.85
N ALA A 94 24.01 -2.46 12.40
CA ALA A 94 24.38 -1.78 13.64
C ALA A 94 23.13 -1.23 14.34
N GLN A 95 23.21 -1.09 15.66
CA GLN A 95 22.15 -0.48 16.47
C GLN A 95 22.29 1.05 16.59
N LYS A 96 23.50 1.56 16.36
CA LYS A 96 23.83 2.98 16.36
C LYS A 96 24.76 3.25 15.20
N ILE A 97 24.54 4.34 14.50
CA ILE A 97 25.35 4.82 13.38
C ILE A 97 25.55 6.32 13.53
N ASN A 98 26.65 6.85 12.95
CA ASN A 98 26.83 8.29 12.78
C ASN A 98 26.04 8.77 11.56
N PRO A 99 25.83 10.10 11.39
CA PRO A 99 25.08 10.64 10.24
C PRO A 99 25.60 10.23 8.85
N ASP A 100 26.90 10.03 8.73
CA ASP A 100 27.58 9.69 7.47
C ASP A 100 27.76 8.17 7.26
N ASP A 101 27.36 7.35 8.23
CA ASP A 101 27.47 5.90 8.13
C ASP A 101 26.34 5.28 7.30
N THR A 102 26.62 4.13 6.68
CA THR A 102 25.62 3.35 5.99
C THR A 102 25.05 2.26 6.91
N LEU A 103 23.73 2.24 7.07
CA LEU A 103 23.01 1.16 7.76
C LEU A 103 22.51 0.13 6.74
N GLN A 104 22.96 -1.12 6.88
CA GLN A 104 22.41 -2.22 6.11
C GLN A 104 21.25 -2.86 6.86
N VAL A 105 20.10 -2.93 6.19
CA VAL A 105 18.89 -3.60 6.66
C VAL A 105 18.66 -4.84 5.83
N SER A 106 18.47 -5.99 6.45
CA SER A 106 18.26 -7.26 5.74
C SER A 106 17.09 -8.04 6.32
N VAL A 107 16.35 -8.70 5.44
CA VAL A 107 15.26 -9.61 5.73
C VAL A 107 15.27 -10.74 4.71
N ALA A 108 15.06 -11.98 5.13
CA ALA A 108 14.85 -13.08 4.19
C ALA A 108 13.35 -13.27 3.94
N ILE A 109 12.98 -13.41 2.66
CA ILE A 109 11.61 -13.63 2.23
C ILE A 109 11.54 -15.00 1.57
N THR A 110 10.65 -15.84 2.08
CA THR A 110 10.43 -17.19 1.57
C THR A 110 9.01 -17.32 1.03
N ASN A 111 8.89 -17.76 -0.22
CA ASN A 111 7.59 -18.17 -0.74
C ASN A 111 7.20 -19.53 -0.12
N THR A 112 6.14 -19.52 0.68
CA THR A 112 5.63 -20.71 1.39
C THR A 112 4.39 -21.29 0.74
N GLY A 113 3.87 -20.65 -0.31
CA GLY A 113 2.68 -21.11 -1.01
C GLY A 113 3.00 -21.96 -2.25
N PRO A 114 1.95 -22.46 -2.93
CA PRO A 114 2.08 -23.44 -4.01
C PRO A 114 2.43 -22.83 -5.38
N ARG A 115 2.44 -21.49 -5.51
CA ARG A 115 2.65 -20.80 -6.80
C ARG A 115 3.84 -19.86 -6.75
N ALA A 116 4.52 -19.71 -7.87
CA ALA A 116 5.46 -18.63 -8.04
C ALA A 116 4.75 -17.27 -7.93
N GLY A 117 5.39 -16.30 -7.31
CA GLY A 117 4.81 -14.97 -7.11
C GLY A 117 5.87 -13.93 -6.76
N LYS A 118 5.45 -12.68 -6.77
CA LYS A 118 6.23 -11.52 -6.34
C LYS A 118 5.56 -10.89 -5.12
N ASN A 119 6.31 -10.21 -4.29
CA ASN A 119 5.77 -9.40 -3.21
C ASN A 119 6.52 -8.07 -3.11
N VAL A 120 5.85 -7.08 -2.53
CA VAL A 120 6.45 -5.78 -2.22
C VAL A 120 7.07 -5.85 -0.84
N VAL A 121 8.29 -5.30 -0.72
CA VAL A 121 9.09 -5.28 0.52
C VAL A 121 9.36 -3.86 0.94
#